data_fdd50fb53a98ae4d9d612d1f0b8bd4d6
#
_entry.id   fdd50fb53a98ae4d9d612d1f0b8bd4d6
#
_cell.length_a   1.000
_cell.length_b   1.000
_cell.length_c   1.000
_cell.angle_alpha   90.00
_cell.angle_beta   90.00
_cell.angle_gamma   90.00
#
_symmetry.space_group_name_H-M   'P 1'
#
loop_
_entity.id
_entity.type
_entity.pdbx_description
1 polymer ?
#
loop_
_entity_poly.entity_id
_entity_poly.type
_entity_poly.pdbx_seq_one_letter_code
_entity_poly.pdbx_strand_id
1 'polypeptide(L)'
;MHSVGHSERTGVMVEPYLSKQWFVKMRPLADAVLANQKKKDKKVNFVPARFEKIMNHWMTITYDWCISRQLWWGHRIPAWYKDGEVYVGMEAPEGEGWTQDEDVLDTWFSSALWPFSTLGWPEETEDFKRYYPNNVLVTGYDIIPFWVNRMTFQGLHFTGKRPFETCLIHGLVRDKLGRKMSKSLGNGVDPIAVAKEYGMDSLRFFLTTNSAPGMDLRYDEEKVKSTWNFINKLWNASRFVLMNVEGITDLSFDKKQLQVADKWILNELNQTIKKVRKSMDKYQFHTCLLYTSPSPRDYAA
;
A
#
# COMPACT_ATOMS: atom_id res chain seq x y z
N MET A 1 -5.83 35.95 22.62
CA MET A 1 -5.04 35.46 21.48
C MET A 1 -5.82 34.32 20.84
N HIS A 2 -5.95 34.29 19.53
CA HIS A 2 -6.54 33.19 18.78
C HIS A 2 -5.54 32.72 17.72
N SER A 3 -5.61 31.44 17.36
CA SER A 3 -4.77 30.88 16.31
C SER A 3 -5.33 31.23 14.95
N VAL A 4 -4.48 31.73 14.05
CA VAL A 4 -4.81 32.03 12.66
C VAL A 4 -4.08 31.02 11.77
N GLY A 5 -4.80 30.41 10.83
CA GLY A 5 -4.21 29.49 9.87
C GLY A 5 -3.28 30.22 8.90
N HIS A 6 -2.15 29.62 8.60
CA HIS A 6 -1.22 30.09 7.56
C HIS A 6 -1.02 29.00 6.51
N SER A 7 -0.84 29.40 5.25
CA SER A 7 -0.48 28.46 4.19
C SER A 7 0.85 27.79 4.48
N GLU A 8 0.86 26.46 4.48
CA GLU A 8 2.08 25.67 4.71
C GLU A 8 3.17 25.96 3.66
N ARG A 9 2.77 26.32 2.44
CA ARG A 9 3.71 26.58 1.34
C ARG A 9 4.25 27.99 1.30
N THR A 10 3.42 28.99 1.61
CA THR A 10 3.76 30.42 1.41
C THR A 10 3.92 31.17 2.71
N GLY A 11 3.46 30.63 3.84
CA GLY A 11 3.44 31.32 5.13
C GLY A 11 2.41 32.44 5.24
N VAL A 12 1.63 32.70 4.18
CA VAL A 12 0.61 33.75 4.15
C VAL A 12 -0.60 33.33 4.97
N MET A 13 -1.20 34.28 5.69
CA MET A 13 -2.42 34.06 6.46
C MET A 13 -3.57 33.63 5.54
N VAL A 14 -4.29 32.58 5.95
CA VAL A 14 -5.45 32.08 5.21
C VAL A 14 -6.68 32.88 5.59
N GLU A 15 -7.35 33.43 4.58
CA GLU A 15 -8.60 34.17 4.71
C GLU A 15 -9.77 33.42 4.06
N PRO A 16 -11.00 33.51 4.62
CA PRO A 16 -12.19 32.94 4.00
C PRO A 16 -12.47 33.58 2.64
N TYR A 17 -12.62 32.74 1.61
CA TYR A 17 -13.01 33.20 0.26
C TYR A 17 -14.09 32.29 -0.30
N LEU A 18 -15.23 32.85 -0.70
CA LEU A 18 -16.33 32.11 -1.30
C LEU A 18 -16.13 31.99 -2.80
N SER A 19 -16.11 30.77 -3.30
CA SER A 19 -16.01 30.47 -4.73
C SER A 19 -16.89 29.28 -5.10
N LYS A 20 -17.26 29.21 -6.38
CA LYS A 20 -17.97 28.02 -6.90
C LYS A 20 -17.00 26.86 -6.93
N GLN A 21 -17.43 25.71 -6.45
CA GLN A 21 -16.63 24.51 -6.36
C GLN A 21 -17.47 23.29 -6.76
N TRP A 22 -16.80 22.25 -7.25
CA TRP A 22 -17.41 20.96 -7.53
C TRP A 22 -17.37 20.08 -6.28
N PHE A 23 -18.52 19.49 -5.97
CA PHE A 23 -18.67 18.60 -4.81
C PHE A 23 -19.24 17.24 -5.23
N VAL A 24 -18.71 16.18 -4.63
CA VAL A 24 -19.33 14.86 -4.66
C VAL A 24 -20.25 14.74 -3.45
N LYS A 25 -21.51 14.41 -3.69
CA LYS A 25 -22.49 14.12 -2.62
C LYS A 25 -22.14 12.78 -1.98
N MET A 26 -21.49 12.82 -0.81
CA MET A 26 -20.86 11.66 -0.21
C MET A 26 -21.80 10.71 0.51
N ARG A 27 -22.92 11.19 1.08
CA ARG A 27 -23.76 10.35 1.93
C ARG A 27 -24.24 9.05 1.26
N PRO A 28 -24.80 9.08 0.02
CA PRO A 28 -25.25 7.85 -0.66
C PRO A 28 -24.10 6.85 -0.92
N LEU A 29 -22.92 7.36 -1.26
CA LEU A 29 -21.72 6.54 -1.53
C LEU A 29 -21.20 5.88 -0.25
N ALA A 30 -21.15 6.64 0.84
CA ALA A 30 -20.73 6.14 2.15
C ALA A 30 -21.71 5.09 2.71
N ASP A 31 -23.01 5.29 2.54
CA ASP A 31 -24.02 4.31 2.96
C ASP A 31 -23.87 2.99 2.18
N ALA A 32 -23.55 3.05 0.88
CA ALA A 32 -23.27 1.87 0.08
C ALA A 32 -22.05 1.10 0.60
N VAL A 33 -20.95 1.80 0.97
CA VAL A 33 -19.77 1.19 1.58
C VAL A 33 -20.12 0.53 2.90
N LEU A 34 -20.78 1.25 3.82
CA LEU A 34 -21.18 0.72 5.13
C LEU A 34 -22.10 -0.50 5.03
N ALA A 35 -23.02 -0.48 4.06
CA ALA A 35 -23.88 -1.63 3.75
C ALA A 35 -23.09 -2.82 3.19
N ASN A 36 -22.11 -2.56 2.33
CA ASN A 36 -21.26 -3.61 1.76
C ASN A 36 -20.37 -4.25 2.83
N GLN A 37 -19.83 -3.46 3.78
CA GLN A 37 -18.97 -3.98 4.87
C GLN A 37 -19.73 -4.91 5.85
N LYS A 38 -21.05 -4.90 5.86
CA LYS A 38 -21.87 -5.87 6.62
C LYS A 38 -22.00 -7.23 5.93
N LYS A 39 -21.65 -7.35 4.65
CA LYS A 39 -21.75 -8.58 3.86
C LYS A 39 -20.47 -9.39 3.97
N LYS A 40 -20.50 -10.54 4.64
CA LYS A 40 -19.33 -11.35 5.01
C LYS A 40 -18.43 -11.72 3.82
N ASP A 41 -19.02 -12.04 2.69
CA ASP A 41 -18.37 -12.53 1.46
C ASP A 41 -18.00 -11.41 0.46
N LYS A 42 -18.59 -10.21 0.62
CA LYS A 42 -18.42 -9.06 -0.29
C LYS A 42 -17.69 -7.86 0.32
N LYS A 43 -17.41 -7.90 1.61
CA LYS A 43 -16.71 -6.81 2.29
C LYS A 43 -15.23 -6.76 1.91
N VAL A 44 -14.60 -5.61 2.10
CA VAL A 44 -13.14 -5.47 2.11
C VAL A 44 -12.62 -6.00 3.45
N ASN A 45 -11.73 -6.99 3.41
CA ASN A 45 -11.11 -7.56 4.60
C ASN A 45 -9.84 -6.77 4.95
N PHE A 46 -9.71 -6.32 6.19
CA PHE A 46 -8.52 -5.61 6.64
C PHE A 46 -7.57 -6.51 7.39
N VAL A 47 -6.29 -6.38 7.10
CA VAL A 47 -5.20 -7.01 7.85
C VAL A 47 -4.25 -5.90 8.34
N PRO A 48 -4.20 -5.62 9.65
CA PRO A 48 -5.02 -6.17 10.76
C PRO A 48 -6.48 -5.69 10.74
N ALA A 49 -7.37 -6.54 11.25
CA ALA A 49 -8.82 -6.29 11.23
C ALA A 49 -9.27 -4.98 11.95
N ARG A 50 -8.47 -4.47 12.90
CA ARG A 50 -8.76 -3.21 13.60
C ARG A 50 -8.97 -2.00 12.67
N PHE A 51 -8.35 -2.00 11.50
CA PHE A 51 -8.43 -0.90 10.53
C PHE A 51 -9.79 -0.82 9.80
N GLU A 52 -10.58 -1.88 9.82
CA GLU A 52 -11.97 -1.84 9.33
C GLU A 52 -12.81 -0.81 10.11
N LYS A 53 -12.57 -0.69 11.42
CA LYS A 53 -13.24 0.32 12.25
C LYS A 53 -12.89 1.74 11.82
N ILE A 54 -11.65 1.97 11.41
CA ILE A 54 -11.18 3.29 10.94
C ILE A 54 -11.88 3.64 9.62
N MET A 55 -11.91 2.72 8.66
CA MET A 55 -12.64 2.89 7.40
C MET A 55 -14.11 3.23 7.65
N ASN A 56 -14.79 2.44 8.47
CA ASN A 56 -16.21 2.62 8.77
C ASN A 56 -16.48 3.95 9.50
N HIS A 57 -15.59 4.34 10.41
CA HIS A 57 -15.70 5.62 11.11
C HIS A 57 -15.66 6.80 10.13
N TRP A 58 -14.69 6.85 9.25
CA TRP A 58 -14.58 7.90 8.24
C TRP A 58 -15.77 7.93 7.28
N MET A 59 -16.35 6.78 6.93
CA MET A 59 -17.58 6.73 6.14
C MET A 59 -18.80 7.23 6.91
N THR A 60 -18.83 7.01 8.22
CA THR A 60 -19.95 7.44 9.08
C THR A 60 -19.97 8.96 9.23
N ILE A 61 -18.81 9.58 9.46
CA ILE A 61 -18.68 11.03 9.69
C ILE A 61 -18.46 11.86 8.41
N THR A 62 -18.54 11.23 7.25
CA THR A 62 -18.21 11.89 5.98
C THR A 62 -19.16 13.07 5.70
N TYR A 63 -18.62 14.09 5.08
CA TYR A 63 -19.30 15.23 4.49
C TYR A 63 -19.02 15.29 2.99
N ASP A 64 -19.75 16.16 2.27
CA ASP A 64 -19.57 16.29 0.83
C ASP A 64 -18.13 16.69 0.48
N TRP A 65 -17.57 16.01 -0.51
CA TRP A 65 -16.17 16.14 -0.87
C TRP A 65 -15.98 17.15 -1.99
N CYS A 66 -15.32 18.27 -1.71
CA CYS A 66 -14.86 19.19 -2.73
C CYS A 66 -13.77 18.53 -3.57
N ILE A 67 -14.02 18.42 -4.88
CA ILE A 67 -13.12 17.74 -5.82
C ILE A 67 -12.40 18.71 -6.77
N SER A 68 -12.73 19.98 -6.80
CA SER A 68 -12.05 20.99 -7.60
C SER A 68 -10.82 21.54 -6.87
N ARG A 69 -9.77 21.80 -7.62
CA ARG A 69 -8.51 22.38 -7.15
C ARG A 69 -8.06 23.48 -8.11
N GLN A 70 -7.65 24.61 -7.56
CA GLN A 70 -7.14 25.77 -8.29
C GLN A 70 -5.63 25.59 -8.50
N LEU A 71 -5.27 24.65 -9.36
CA LEU A 71 -3.88 24.29 -9.67
C LEU A 71 -3.65 24.31 -11.18
N TRP A 72 -2.44 24.66 -11.59
CA TRP A 72 -2.08 24.68 -13.01
C TRP A 72 -1.92 23.28 -13.61
N TRP A 73 -1.53 22.30 -12.80
CA TRP A 73 -1.24 20.96 -13.25
C TRP A 73 -2.21 19.95 -12.63
N GLY A 74 -2.83 19.15 -13.46
CA GLY A 74 -3.75 18.11 -13.05
C GLY A 74 -4.71 17.72 -14.18
N HIS A 75 -5.70 16.89 -13.83
CA HIS A 75 -6.80 16.53 -14.74
C HIS A 75 -7.84 17.63 -14.73
N ARG A 76 -7.89 18.41 -15.79
CA ARG A 76 -8.84 19.50 -15.92
C ARG A 76 -10.27 18.97 -15.85
N ILE A 77 -11.14 19.66 -15.12
CA ILE A 77 -12.53 19.24 -14.95
C ILE A 77 -13.23 19.27 -16.31
N PRO A 78 -13.86 18.16 -16.76
CA PRO A 78 -14.50 18.06 -18.06
C PRO A 78 -15.91 18.69 -18.02
N ALA A 79 -15.98 19.96 -17.65
CA ALA A 79 -17.20 20.74 -17.58
C ALA A 79 -17.04 22.02 -18.40
N TRP A 80 -18.10 22.41 -19.09
CA TRP A 80 -18.15 23.55 -20.01
C TRP A 80 -19.32 24.43 -19.65
N TYR A 81 -19.11 25.75 -19.75
CA TYR A 81 -20.06 26.75 -19.34
C TYR A 81 -20.38 27.66 -20.52
N LYS A 82 -21.68 27.97 -20.70
CA LYS A 82 -22.17 28.96 -21.64
C LYS A 82 -23.49 29.51 -21.14
N ASP A 83 -23.62 30.83 -21.03
CA ASP A 83 -24.88 31.55 -20.71
C ASP A 83 -25.65 31.00 -19.49
N GLY A 84 -24.93 30.46 -18.48
CA GLY A 84 -25.51 29.87 -17.29
C GLY A 84 -25.80 28.37 -17.43
N GLU A 85 -25.61 27.79 -18.58
CA GLU A 85 -25.69 26.32 -18.80
C GLU A 85 -24.37 25.67 -18.43
N VAL A 86 -24.47 24.43 -17.98
CA VAL A 86 -23.32 23.56 -17.62
C VAL A 86 -23.43 22.26 -18.40
N TYR A 87 -22.42 21.96 -19.18
CA TYR A 87 -22.30 20.67 -19.87
C TYR A 87 -21.10 19.88 -19.34
N VAL A 88 -21.26 18.59 -19.11
CA VAL A 88 -20.17 17.70 -18.67
C VAL A 88 -19.84 16.73 -19.79
N GLY A 89 -18.60 16.81 -20.26
CA GLY A 89 -18.10 15.99 -21.37
C GLY A 89 -16.64 16.25 -21.66
N MET A 90 -15.97 15.30 -22.32
CA MET A 90 -14.54 15.40 -22.64
C MET A 90 -14.23 16.53 -23.63
N GLU A 91 -15.18 16.82 -24.52
CA GLU A 91 -15.07 17.86 -25.54
C GLU A 91 -16.20 18.90 -25.36
N ALA A 92 -15.98 20.09 -25.81
CA ALA A 92 -17.01 21.13 -25.83
C ALA A 92 -18.20 20.67 -26.70
N PRO A 93 -19.44 21.07 -26.34
CA PRO A 93 -20.57 20.89 -27.25
C PRO A 93 -20.37 21.71 -28.52
N GLU A 94 -21.12 21.37 -29.57
CA GLU A 94 -21.12 22.12 -30.81
C GLU A 94 -21.58 23.59 -30.58
N GLY A 95 -20.98 24.52 -31.31
CA GLY A 95 -21.27 25.94 -31.25
C GLY A 95 -20.23 26.75 -30.47
N GLU A 96 -20.18 28.05 -30.77
CA GLU A 96 -19.22 28.97 -30.16
C GLU A 96 -19.66 29.41 -28.74
N GLY A 97 -18.70 29.88 -27.94
CA GLY A 97 -18.93 30.50 -26.63
C GLY A 97 -18.88 29.56 -25.42
N TRP A 98 -18.57 28.28 -25.59
CA TRP A 98 -18.32 27.38 -24.49
C TRP A 98 -16.93 27.59 -23.88
N THR A 99 -16.87 27.71 -22.55
CA THR A 99 -15.61 27.83 -21.80
C THR A 99 -15.47 26.67 -20.85
N GLN A 100 -14.34 25.97 -20.93
CA GLN A 100 -14.06 24.86 -20.02
C GLN A 100 -13.74 25.38 -18.62
N ASP A 101 -14.12 24.61 -17.60
CA ASP A 101 -13.73 24.83 -16.21
C ASP A 101 -12.20 25.01 -16.10
N GLU A 102 -11.74 26.00 -15.35
CA GLU A 102 -10.30 26.26 -15.17
C GLU A 102 -9.66 25.37 -14.10
N ASP A 103 -10.48 24.81 -13.20
CA ASP A 103 -10.02 23.95 -12.10
C ASP A 103 -9.65 22.56 -12.59
N VAL A 104 -8.86 21.88 -11.77
CA VAL A 104 -8.48 20.49 -11.96
C VAL A 104 -9.09 19.62 -10.85
N LEU A 105 -9.23 18.32 -11.13
CA LEU A 105 -9.72 17.35 -10.17
C LEU A 105 -8.71 17.13 -9.04
N ASP A 106 -9.21 16.92 -7.82
CA ASP A 106 -8.44 16.43 -6.69
C ASP A 106 -7.68 15.13 -7.07
N THR A 107 -6.41 15.07 -6.71
CA THR A 107 -5.54 13.91 -6.96
C THR A 107 -6.19 12.59 -6.55
N TRP A 108 -6.91 12.60 -5.42
CA TRP A 108 -7.57 11.39 -4.92
C TRP A 108 -8.79 10.97 -5.73
N PHE A 109 -9.32 11.83 -6.60
CA PHE A 109 -10.43 11.48 -7.47
C PHE A 109 -9.98 10.47 -8.54
N SER A 110 -8.94 10.81 -9.29
CA SER A 110 -8.39 9.93 -10.33
C SER A 110 -7.63 8.73 -9.75
N SER A 111 -6.86 8.91 -8.67
CA SER A 111 -6.12 7.81 -8.04
C SER A 111 -7.02 6.72 -7.46
N ALA A 112 -8.27 7.05 -7.14
CA ALA A 112 -9.24 6.07 -6.67
C ALA A 112 -9.83 5.18 -7.78
N LEU A 113 -9.64 5.54 -9.05
CA LEU A 113 -10.02 4.72 -10.19
C LEU A 113 -9.02 3.58 -10.47
N TRP A 114 -7.83 3.66 -9.89
CA TRP A 114 -6.71 2.77 -10.19
C TRP A 114 -7.04 1.27 -10.21
N PRO A 115 -7.80 0.69 -9.26
CA PRO A 115 -8.06 -0.76 -9.21
C PRO A 115 -8.75 -1.32 -10.46
N PHE A 116 -9.46 -0.49 -11.22
CA PHE A 116 -10.22 -0.90 -12.38
C PHE A 116 -9.85 -0.15 -13.67
N SER A 117 -9.44 1.12 -13.60
CA SER A 117 -9.05 1.89 -14.79
C SER A 117 -7.79 1.32 -15.47
N THR A 118 -6.82 0.83 -14.70
CA THR A 118 -5.60 0.20 -15.23
C THR A 118 -5.85 -1.16 -15.89
N LEU A 119 -7.03 -1.73 -15.67
CA LEU A 119 -7.46 -2.98 -16.29
C LEU A 119 -8.35 -2.76 -17.54
N GLY A 120 -8.46 -1.49 -17.97
CA GLY A 120 -9.18 -1.10 -19.18
C GLY A 120 -10.63 -0.65 -18.97
N TRP A 121 -11.14 -0.60 -17.73
CA TRP A 121 -12.48 -0.05 -17.50
C TRP A 121 -12.58 1.40 -18.07
N PRO A 122 -13.69 1.80 -18.73
CA PRO A 122 -15.02 1.19 -18.68
C PRO A 122 -15.26 0.00 -19.62
N GLU A 123 -14.29 -0.41 -20.40
CA GLU A 123 -14.42 -1.56 -21.28
C GLU A 123 -14.31 -2.89 -20.51
N GLU A 124 -15.08 -3.89 -20.97
CA GLU A 124 -15.07 -5.25 -20.42
C GLU A 124 -13.90 -6.07 -20.99
N THR A 125 -12.66 -5.61 -20.71
CA THR A 125 -11.44 -6.28 -21.18
C THR A 125 -11.24 -7.64 -20.50
N GLU A 126 -10.40 -8.50 -21.07
CA GLU A 126 -10.05 -9.79 -20.46
C GLU A 126 -9.29 -9.59 -19.13
N ASP A 127 -8.45 -8.57 -19.03
CA ASP A 127 -7.75 -8.24 -17.79
C ASP A 127 -8.72 -7.77 -16.70
N PHE A 128 -9.70 -6.93 -17.04
CA PHE A 128 -10.73 -6.49 -16.11
C PHE A 128 -11.56 -7.66 -15.59
N LYS A 129 -12.00 -8.56 -16.47
CA LYS A 129 -12.77 -9.77 -16.09
C LYS A 129 -11.96 -10.69 -15.17
N ARG A 130 -10.64 -10.81 -15.41
CA ARG A 130 -9.77 -11.74 -14.70
C ARG A 130 -9.29 -11.19 -13.35
N TYR A 131 -8.91 -9.92 -13.30
CA TYR A 131 -8.17 -9.36 -12.16
C TYR A 131 -8.99 -8.41 -11.29
N TYR A 132 -10.23 -8.09 -11.67
CA TYR A 132 -11.11 -7.28 -10.84
C TYR A 132 -12.27 -8.10 -10.26
N PRO A 133 -12.53 -8.05 -8.93
CA PRO A 133 -11.78 -7.32 -7.88
C PRO A 133 -10.34 -7.81 -7.70
N ASN A 134 -9.42 -6.89 -7.34
CA ASN A 134 -8.04 -7.27 -7.04
C ASN A 134 -7.99 -8.15 -5.78
N ASN A 135 -6.97 -9.00 -5.66
CA ASN A 135 -6.82 -9.86 -4.48
C ASN A 135 -6.38 -9.08 -3.24
N VAL A 136 -5.32 -8.27 -3.36
CA VAL A 136 -4.71 -7.55 -2.24
C VAL A 136 -4.32 -6.15 -2.63
N LEU A 137 -4.73 -5.16 -1.82
CA LEU A 137 -4.17 -3.83 -1.79
C LEU A 137 -3.22 -3.72 -0.60
N VAL A 138 -2.01 -3.18 -0.82
CA VAL A 138 -1.05 -2.88 0.25
C VAL A 138 -0.88 -1.38 0.37
N THR A 139 -1.10 -0.82 1.57
CA THR A 139 -1.02 0.63 1.78
C THR A 139 -0.76 1.00 3.24
N GLY A 140 -0.34 2.24 3.49
CA GLY A 140 -0.22 2.80 4.83
C GLY A 140 -1.58 3.12 5.46
N TYR A 141 -1.63 3.09 6.79
CA TYR A 141 -2.86 3.39 7.53
C TYR A 141 -3.30 4.86 7.41
N ASP A 142 -2.37 5.77 7.15
CA ASP A 142 -2.61 7.21 7.10
C ASP A 142 -3.44 7.65 5.89
N ILE A 143 -3.49 6.85 4.84
CA ILE A 143 -4.30 7.14 3.65
C ILE A 143 -5.55 6.25 3.50
N ILE A 144 -5.99 5.58 4.56
CA ILE A 144 -7.27 4.87 4.56
C ILE A 144 -8.42 5.82 4.18
N PRO A 145 -8.58 7.01 4.79
CA PRO A 145 -9.67 7.91 4.44
C PRO A 145 -9.54 8.52 3.04
N PHE A 146 -8.31 8.69 2.56
CA PHE A 146 -8.04 9.37 1.29
C PHE A 146 -8.06 8.43 0.10
N TRP A 147 -7.49 7.24 0.22
CA TRP A 147 -7.34 6.33 -0.90
C TRP A 147 -8.21 5.08 -0.78
N VAL A 148 -8.11 4.34 0.32
CA VAL A 148 -8.87 3.08 0.50
C VAL A 148 -10.37 3.32 0.42
N ASN A 149 -10.87 4.32 1.16
CA ASN A 149 -12.29 4.68 1.17
C ASN A 149 -12.76 5.12 -0.22
N ARG A 150 -11.96 5.97 -0.89
CA ARG A 150 -12.30 6.48 -2.23
C ARG A 150 -12.32 5.39 -3.28
N MET A 151 -11.32 4.51 -3.30
CA MET A 151 -11.36 3.32 -4.17
C MET A 151 -12.59 2.46 -3.89
N THR A 152 -12.96 2.30 -2.62
CA THR A 152 -14.07 1.42 -2.24
C THR A 152 -15.40 1.99 -2.69
N PHE A 153 -15.70 3.27 -2.44
CA PHE A 153 -16.98 3.82 -2.88
C PHE A 153 -17.05 4.02 -4.40
N GLN A 154 -15.95 4.39 -5.05
CA GLN A 154 -15.93 4.48 -6.53
C GLN A 154 -16.06 3.10 -7.16
N GLY A 155 -15.35 2.08 -6.66
CA GLY A 155 -15.48 0.72 -7.13
C GLY A 155 -16.92 0.20 -7.02
N LEU A 156 -17.55 0.40 -5.85
CA LEU A 156 -18.96 0.03 -5.66
C LEU A 156 -19.91 0.80 -6.57
N HIS A 157 -19.67 2.10 -6.77
CA HIS A 157 -20.51 2.96 -7.61
C HIS A 157 -20.41 2.59 -9.10
N PHE A 158 -19.21 2.46 -9.61
CA PHE A 158 -18.98 2.27 -11.05
C PHE A 158 -19.11 0.80 -11.51
N THR A 159 -18.75 -0.14 -10.65
CA THR A 159 -18.68 -1.56 -11.03
C THR A 159 -19.65 -2.47 -10.25
N GLY A 160 -20.28 -1.96 -9.19
CA GLY A 160 -21.12 -2.74 -8.30
C GLY A 160 -20.35 -3.72 -7.40
N LYS A 161 -19.00 -3.72 -7.44
CA LYS A 161 -18.15 -4.67 -6.71
C LYS A 161 -17.15 -3.93 -5.83
N ARG A 162 -16.67 -4.59 -4.76
CA ARG A 162 -15.51 -4.10 -3.99
C ARG A 162 -14.28 -4.01 -4.91
N PRO A 163 -13.38 -3.04 -4.74
CA PRO A 163 -12.22 -2.90 -5.62
C PRO A 163 -11.13 -3.95 -5.36
N PHE A 164 -11.04 -4.48 -4.14
CA PHE A 164 -10.09 -5.51 -3.72
C PHE A 164 -10.67 -6.34 -2.58
N GLU A 165 -10.16 -7.58 -2.44
CA GLU A 165 -10.64 -8.50 -1.42
C GLU A 165 -10.03 -8.20 -0.06
N THR A 166 -8.72 -7.99 -0.02
CA THR A 166 -7.96 -7.74 1.20
C THR A 166 -7.22 -6.42 1.12
N CYS A 167 -7.30 -5.64 2.18
CA CYS A 167 -6.49 -4.44 2.39
C CYS A 167 -5.45 -4.74 3.48
N LEU A 168 -4.20 -4.95 3.06
CA LEU A 168 -3.07 -5.16 3.95
C LEU A 168 -2.48 -3.80 4.34
N ILE A 169 -2.58 -3.48 5.61
CA ILE A 169 -2.11 -2.19 6.14
C ILE A 169 -0.72 -2.35 6.74
N HIS A 170 0.21 -1.56 6.24
CA HIS A 170 1.54 -1.40 6.84
C HIS A 170 1.62 -0.11 7.67
N GLY A 171 2.63 -0.02 8.55
CA GLY A 171 2.96 1.18 9.27
C GLY A 171 3.85 2.13 8.46
N LEU A 172 4.18 3.29 9.03
CA LEU A 172 5.06 4.26 8.42
C LEU A 172 6.51 4.02 8.84
N VAL A 173 7.44 4.32 7.93
CA VAL A 173 8.86 4.38 8.27
C VAL A 173 9.14 5.75 8.92
N ARG A 174 9.69 5.72 10.13
CA ARG A 174 10.03 6.89 10.94
C ARG A 174 11.53 6.99 11.11
N ASP A 175 12.02 8.17 11.44
CA ASP A 175 13.43 8.37 11.78
C ASP A 175 13.80 7.71 13.12
N LYS A 176 15.08 7.73 13.50
CA LYS A 176 15.57 7.17 14.78
C LYS A 176 14.84 7.70 16.01
N LEU A 177 14.38 8.97 15.95
CA LEU A 177 13.63 9.60 17.04
C LEU A 177 12.14 9.30 17.02
N GLY A 178 11.67 8.53 16.04
CA GLY A 178 10.25 8.18 15.87
C GLY A 178 9.42 9.27 15.19
N ARG A 179 10.03 10.31 14.60
CA ARG A 179 9.33 11.36 13.87
C ARG A 179 8.98 10.89 12.45
N LYS A 180 7.87 11.35 11.92
CA LYS A 180 7.51 11.11 10.52
C LYS A 180 8.56 11.75 9.61
N MET A 181 9.05 10.99 8.63
CA MET A 181 9.96 11.51 7.63
C MET A 181 9.25 12.50 6.71
N SER A 182 9.83 13.68 6.49
CA SER A 182 9.30 14.69 5.59
C SER A 182 10.42 15.47 4.90
N LYS A 183 10.11 16.00 3.72
CA LYS A 183 11.06 16.85 2.98
C LYS A 183 11.43 18.12 3.75
N SER A 184 10.47 18.70 4.46
CA SER A 184 10.66 19.92 5.25
C SER A 184 11.58 19.72 6.45
N LEU A 185 11.61 18.53 7.06
CA LEU A 185 12.50 18.19 8.17
C LEU A 185 13.87 17.70 7.72
N GLY A 186 14.04 17.37 6.43
CA GLY A 186 15.30 16.83 5.90
C GLY A 186 15.73 15.51 6.56
N ASN A 187 14.80 14.79 7.21
CA ASN A 187 15.07 13.54 7.94
C ASN A 187 14.73 12.29 7.13
N GLY A 188 14.50 12.43 5.84
CA GLY A 188 14.28 11.32 4.93
C GLY A 188 15.59 10.58 4.64
N VAL A 189 15.49 9.25 4.46
CA VAL A 189 16.61 8.41 4.05
C VAL A 189 16.43 8.06 2.57
N ASP A 190 17.47 8.28 1.77
CA ASP A 190 17.47 7.89 0.38
C ASP A 190 17.68 6.37 0.26
N PRO A 191 16.67 5.60 -0.18
CA PRO A 191 16.79 4.15 -0.31
C PRO A 191 17.84 3.74 -1.33
N ILE A 192 18.13 4.56 -2.34
CA ILE A 192 19.15 4.27 -3.35
C ILE A 192 20.55 4.39 -2.75
N ALA A 193 20.80 5.38 -1.90
CA ALA A 193 22.07 5.52 -1.19
C ALA A 193 22.32 4.30 -0.27
N VAL A 194 21.32 3.90 0.51
CA VAL A 194 21.38 2.70 1.36
C VAL A 194 21.63 1.44 0.54
N ALA A 195 20.95 1.30 -0.61
CA ALA A 195 21.12 0.15 -1.49
C ALA A 195 22.52 0.08 -2.12
N LYS A 196 23.15 1.22 -2.41
CA LYS A 196 24.54 1.26 -2.91
C LYS A 196 25.54 0.81 -1.86
N GLU A 197 25.30 1.09 -0.59
CA GLU A 197 26.21 0.75 0.51
C GLU A 197 26.01 -0.70 1.01
N TYR A 198 24.76 -1.11 1.25
CA TYR A 198 24.45 -2.40 1.89
C TYR A 198 23.77 -3.42 0.95
N GLY A 199 23.50 -3.04 -0.30
CA GLY A 199 22.73 -3.84 -1.23
C GLY A 199 21.21 -3.73 -1.04
N MET A 200 20.48 -3.82 -2.14
CA MET A 200 19.00 -3.67 -2.15
C MET A 200 18.32 -4.76 -1.31
N ASP A 201 18.82 -5.99 -1.34
CA ASP A 201 18.24 -7.10 -0.59
C ASP A 201 18.33 -6.89 0.92
N SER A 202 19.40 -6.25 1.40
CA SER A 202 19.56 -5.91 2.82
C SER A 202 18.49 -4.92 3.28
N LEU A 203 18.21 -3.90 2.49
CA LEU A 203 17.16 -2.93 2.77
C LEU A 203 15.77 -3.58 2.73
N ARG A 204 15.48 -4.38 1.70
CA ARG A 204 14.19 -5.09 1.57
C ARG A 204 13.95 -6.07 2.71
N PHE A 205 14.97 -6.83 3.08
CA PHE A 205 14.89 -7.78 4.18
C PHE A 205 14.67 -7.06 5.52
N PHE A 206 15.42 -5.96 5.78
CA PHE A 206 15.23 -5.12 6.95
C PHE A 206 13.80 -4.59 7.05
N LEU A 207 13.28 -3.99 5.98
CA LEU A 207 11.90 -3.47 5.94
C LEU A 207 10.87 -4.55 6.21
N THR A 208 11.06 -5.75 5.67
CA THR A 208 10.09 -6.85 5.83
C THR A 208 10.16 -7.51 7.22
N THR A 209 11.36 -7.70 7.77
CA THR A 209 11.53 -8.36 9.08
C THR A 209 11.11 -7.48 10.25
N ASN A 210 11.24 -6.16 10.11
CA ASN A 210 10.94 -5.22 11.19
C ASN A 210 9.54 -4.59 11.09
N SER A 211 8.74 -4.98 10.08
CA SER A 211 7.38 -4.46 9.85
C SER A 211 6.31 -5.46 10.28
N ALA A 212 5.77 -5.31 11.47
CA ALA A 212 4.51 -5.98 11.80
C ALA A 212 3.34 -5.23 11.13
N PRO A 213 2.28 -5.92 10.64
CA PRO A 213 1.16 -5.27 9.98
C PRO A 213 0.53 -4.15 10.82
N GLY A 214 0.46 -2.95 10.24
CA GLY A 214 -0.10 -1.76 10.88
C GLY A 214 0.73 -1.13 12.00
N MET A 215 2.00 -1.50 12.14
CA MET A 215 2.92 -0.93 13.13
C MET A 215 4.01 -0.11 12.45
N ASP A 216 4.29 1.06 13.00
CA ASP A 216 5.38 1.92 12.50
C ASP A 216 6.74 1.28 12.72
N LEU A 217 7.63 1.52 11.78
CA LEU A 217 9.01 1.07 11.79
C LEU A 217 9.94 2.28 12.03
N ARG A 218 10.83 2.19 13.01
CA ARG A 218 11.94 3.15 13.14
C ARG A 218 13.10 2.68 12.27
N TYR A 219 13.51 3.53 11.34
CA TYR A 219 14.69 3.28 10.53
C TYR A 219 15.93 3.32 11.41
N ASP A 220 16.78 2.31 11.27
CA ASP A 220 18.06 2.20 11.95
C ASP A 220 19.06 1.54 11.00
N GLU A 221 20.10 2.30 10.67
CA GLU A 221 21.13 1.88 9.74
C GLU A 221 21.95 0.69 10.24
N GLU A 222 22.22 0.62 11.56
CA GLU A 222 22.90 -0.52 12.17
C GLU A 222 22.11 -1.84 11.98
N LYS A 223 20.78 -1.76 11.97
CA LYS A 223 19.94 -2.92 11.67
C LYS A 223 20.02 -3.33 10.20
N VAL A 224 20.13 -2.36 9.28
CA VAL A 224 20.34 -2.66 7.84
C VAL A 224 21.69 -3.36 7.66
N LYS A 225 22.75 -2.87 8.31
CA LYS A 225 24.09 -3.48 8.32
C LYS A 225 24.06 -4.90 8.91
N SER A 226 23.32 -5.11 9.99
CA SER A 226 23.13 -6.45 10.58
C SER A 226 22.45 -7.40 9.56
N THR A 227 21.48 -6.90 8.80
CA THR A 227 20.82 -7.66 7.74
C THR A 227 21.80 -7.99 6.60
N TRP A 228 22.65 -7.05 6.22
CA TRP A 228 23.70 -7.29 5.24
C TRP A 228 24.65 -8.43 5.66
N ASN A 229 25.08 -8.41 6.92
CA ASN A 229 25.89 -9.51 7.49
C ASN A 229 25.16 -10.88 7.40
N PHE A 230 23.85 -10.90 7.68
CA PHE A 230 23.03 -12.09 7.56
C PHE A 230 22.95 -12.62 6.13
N ILE A 231 22.71 -11.74 5.15
CA ILE A 231 22.67 -12.11 3.73
C ILE A 231 24.01 -12.64 3.25
N ASN A 232 25.14 -12.03 3.67
CA ASN A 232 26.46 -12.54 3.39
C ASN A 232 26.70 -13.92 3.98
N LYS A 233 26.20 -14.20 5.19
CA LYS A 233 26.26 -15.54 5.79
C LYS A 233 25.51 -16.56 4.93
N LEU A 234 24.32 -16.23 4.45
CA LEU A 234 23.55 -17.13 3.57
C LEU A 234 24.28 -17.37 2.24
N TRP A 235 24.82 -16.31 1.64
CA TRP A 235 25.59 -16.40 0.41
C TRP A 235 26.79 -17.36 0.56
N ASN A 236 27.60 -17.16 1.61
CA ASN A 236 28.79 -17.96 1.85
C ASN A 236 28.44 -19.41 2.20
N ALA A 237 27.38 -19.66 2.97
CA ALA A 237 26.89 -21.02 3.26
C ALA A 237 26.43 -21.72 1.98
N SER A 238 25.66 -21.04 1.13
CA SER A 238 25.20 -21.58 -0.15
C SER A 238 26.39 -21.90 -1.08
N ARG A 239 27.35 -20.98 -1.15
CA ARG A 239 28.57 -21.16 -1.93
C ARG A 239 29.39 -22.37 -1.44
N PHE A 240 29.52 -22.54 -0.14
CA PHE A 240 30.19 -23.72 0.44
C PHE A 240 29.47 -25.01 0.03
N VAL A 241 28.14 -25.07 0.10
CA VAL A 241 27.39 -26.25 -0.35
C VAL A 241 27.63 -26.52 -1.83
N LEU A 242 27.52 -25.49 -2.69
CA LEU A 242 27.71 -25.64 -4.13
C LEU A 242 29.10 -26.17 -4.49
N MET A 243 30.16 -25.70 -3.83
CA MET A 243 31.53 -26.20 -4.03
C MET A 243 31.68 -27.68 -3.65
N ASN A 244 30.91 -28.17 -2.66
CA ASN A 244 30.97 -29.57 -2.22
C ASN A 244 30.09 -30.52 -3.05
N VAL A 245 29.18 -29.99 -3.86
CA VAL A 245 28.37 -30.78 -4.79
C VAL A 245 28.81 -30.64 -6.24
N GLU A 246 29.88 -29.91 -6.49
CA GLU A 246 30.43 -29.73 -7.83
C GLU A 246 30.84 -31.09 -8.41
N GLY A 247 30.40 -31.41 -9.64
CA GLY A 247 30.61 -32.68 -10.30
C GLY A 247 29.72 -33.84 -9.88
N ILE A 248 28.83 -33.64 -8.88
CA ILE A 248 27.84 -34.64 -8.50
C ILE A 248 26.63 -34.50 -9.42
N THR A 249 26.40 -35.47 -10.29
CA THR A 249 25.29 -35.47 -11.26
C THR A 249 24.01 -36.12 -10.70
N ASP A 250 24.13 -36.99 -9.71
CA ASP A 250 23.00 -37.65 -9.05
C ASP A 250 22.96 -37.24 -7.56
N LEU A 251 21.92 -36.48 -7.21
CA LEU A 251 21.64 -36.05 -5.84
C LEU A 251 20.59 -36.91 -5.15
N SER A 252 20.26 -38.07 -5.73
CA SER A 252 19.35 -39.05 -5.09
C SER A 252 20.00 -39.67 -3.87
N PHE A 253 19.17 -40.01 -2.89
CA PHE A 253 19.62 -40.69 -1.69
C PHE A 253 18.62 -41.76 -1.23
N ASP A 254 19.11 -42.85 -0.66
CA ASP A 254 18.25 -43.87 -0.02
C ASP A 254 17.86 -43.41 1.39
N LYS A 255 16.55 -43.22 1.62
CA LYS A 255 16.01 -42.83 2.92
C LYS A 255 16.35 -43.80 4.06
N LYS A 256 16.66 -45.06 3.74
CA LYS A 256 17.05 -46.10 4.75
C LYS A 256 18.47 -45.88 5.27
N GLN A 257 19.31 -45.20 4.50
CA GLN A 257 20.71 -44.93 4.87
C GLN A 257 20.88 -43.67 5.71
N LEU A 258 19.80 -42.86 5.87
CA LEU A 258 19.82 -41.61 6.62
C LEU A 258 20.14 -41.85 8.09
N GLN A 259 21.13 -41.11 8.57
CA GLN A 259 21.54 -41.07 9.98
C GLN A 259 20.54 -40.23 10.79
N VAL A 260 20.72 -40.26 12.12
CA VAL A 260 19.83 -39.48 13.02
C VAL A 260 19.88 -37.98 12.73
N ALA A 261 21.07 -37.43 12.44
CA ALA A 261 21.24 -36.04 12.11
C ALA A 261 20.52 -35.65 10.81
N ASP A 262 20.59 -36.50 9.77
CA ASP A 262 19.93 -36.31 8.50
C ASP A 262 18.40 -36.29 8.66
N LYS A 263 17.87 -37.22 9.41
CA LYS A 263 16.43 -37.31 9.72
C LYS A 263 15.97 -36.08 10.51
N TRP A 264 16.77 -35.61 11.46
CA TRP A 264 16.49 -34.44 12.25
C TRP A 264 16.42 -33.16 11.35
N ILE A 265 17.44 -32.92 10.53
CA ILE A 265 17.45 -31.70 9.67
C ILE A 265 16.32 -31.71 8.65
N LEU A 266 15.99 -32.89 8.07
CA LEU A 266 14.84 -32.99 7.15
C LEU A 266 13.50 -32.76 7.88
N ASN A 267 13.36 -33.16 9.13
CA ASN A 267 12.20 -32.87 9.94
C ASN A 267 12.10 -31.36 10.22
N GLU A 268 13.21 -30.73 10.64
CA GLU A 268 13.26 -29.27 10.88
C GLU A 268 12.93 -28.48 9.62
N LEU A 269 13.44 -28.88 8.46
CA LEU A 269 13.09 -28.28 7.18
C LEU A 269 11.58 -28.36 6.91
N ASN A 270 10.98 -29.54 7.07
CA ASN A 270 9.55 -29.72 6.84
C ASN A 270 8.69 -28.91 7.82
N GLN A 271 9.08 -28.82 9.10
CA GLN A 271 8.39 -27.99 10.09
C GLN A 271 8.52 -26.50 9.75
N THR A 272 9.70 -26.06 9.32
CA THR A 272 9.94 -24.68 8.88
C THR A 272 9.08 -24.31 7.67
N ILE A 273 9.03 -25.17 6.65
CA ILE A 273 8.16 -24.97 5.47
C ILE A 273 6.70 -24.80 5.89
N LYS A 274 6.19 -25.65 6.78
CA LYS A 274 4.81 -25.55 7.29
C LYS A 274 4.56 -24.24 8.03
N LYS A 275 5.49 -23.83 8.90
CA LYS A 275 5.39 -22.57 9.67
C LYS A 275 5.42 -21.35 8.76
N VAL A 276 6.33 -21.32 7.78
CA VAL A 276 6.47 -20.22 6.82
C VAL A 276 5.18 -20.09 6.00
N ARG A 277 4.68 -21.17 5.39
CA ARG A 277 3.44 -21.14 4.62
C ARG A 277 2.27 -20.61 5.46
N LYS A 278 2.06 -21.14 6.66
CA LYS A 278 1.00 -20.69 7.57
C LYS A 278 1.11 -19.19 7.91
N SER A 279 2.32 -18.68 8.07
CA SER A 279 2.54 -17.26 8.37
C SER A 279 2.34 -16.38 7.13
N MET A 280 2.75 -16.84 5.96
CA MET A 280 2.49 -16.14 4.68
C MET A 280 0.99 -16.02 4.40
N ASP A 281 0.22 -17.09 4.58
CA ASP A 281 -1.24 -17.08 4.39
C ASP A 281 -1.95 -16.07 5.32
N LYS A 282 -1.30 -15.69 6.42
CA LYS A 282 -1.77 -14.69 7.38
C LYS A 282 -1.15 -13.29 7.19
N TYR A 283 -0.36 -13.09 6.15
CA TYR A 283 0.42 -11.86 5.91
C TYR A 283 1.38 -11.50 7.06
N GLN A 284 1.85 -12.49 7.82
CA GLN A 284 2.81 -12.32 8.92
C GLN A 284 4.25 -12.49 8.40
N PHE A 285 4.67 -11.65 7.46
CA PHE A 285 5.95 -11.78 6.76
C PHE A 285 7.15 -11.66 7.70
N HIS A 286 7.10 -10.76 8.69
CA HIS A 286 8.14 -10.65 9.72
C HIS A 286 8.37 -11.97 10.47
N THR A 287 7.30 -12.70 10.78
CA THR A 287 7.39 -14.01 11.44
C THR A 287 7.96 -15.09 10.51
N CYS A 288 7.60 -15.05 9.21
CA CYS A 288 8.16 -15.97 8.21
C CYS A 288 9.69 -15.90 8.19
N LEU A 289 10.22 -14.68 8.14
CA LEU A 289 11.66 -14.43 8.00
C LEU A 289 12.44 -14.80 9.26
N LEU A 290 11.84 -14.71 10.44
CA LEU A 290 12.44 -15.20 11.69
C LEU A 290 12.62 -16.72 11.71
N TYR A 291 11.72 -17.48 11.08
CA TYR A 291 11.81 -18.94 11.02
C TYR A 291 12.80 -19.48 9.97
N THR A 292 13.18 -18.67 8.99
CA THR A 292 14.03 -19.14 7.88
C THR A 292 15.51 -19.29 8.24
N SER A 293 15.95 -18.77 9.39
CA SER A 293 17.34 -18.93 9.85
C SER A 293 17.46 -18.92 11.37
N PRO A 294 16.92 -19.92 12.08
CA PRO A 294 17.17 -20.05 13.52
C PRO A 294 18.64 -20.43 13.74
N SER A 295 19.49 -19.46 14.01
CA SER A 295 20.82 -19.69 14.57
C SER A 295 20.77 -19.50 16.08
N PRO A 296 21.38 -20.37 16.89
CA PRO A 296 21.49 -20.13 18.33
C PRO A 296 22.14 -18.80 18.69
N ARG A 297 22.94 -18.21 17.78
CA ARG A 297 23.56 -16.89 17.94
C ARG A 297 22.56 -15.74 17.78
N ASP A 298 21.44 -15.98 17.10
CA ASP A 298 20.43 -14.94 16.86
C ASP A 298 19.49 -14.80 18.09
N TYR A 299 19.57 -15.71 19.06
CA TYR A 299 18.85 -15.71 20.34
C TYR A 299 19.71 -15.30 21.52
N ALA A 300 21.00 -15.03 21.31
CA ALA A 300 21.96 -14.69 22.35
C ALA A 300 22.24 -13.17 22.36
N ALA A 301 21.17 -12.35 22.35
CA ALA A 301 21.27 -10.90 22.55
C ALA A 301 20.23 -10.41 23.54
#